data_af21ada0c50cfc554963696ecca38c3d
#
_entry.id   af21ada0c50cfc554963696ecca38c3d
#
_cell.length_a   1.000
_cell.length_b   1.000
_cell.length_c   1.000
_cell.angle_alpha   90.00
_cell.angle_beta   90.00
_cell.angle_gamma   90.00
#
_symmetry.space_group_name_H-M   'P 1'
#
loop_
_entity.id
_entity.type
_entity.pdbx_description
1 polymer ?
#
loop_
_entity_poly.entity_id
_entity_poly.type
_entity_poly.pdbx_seq_one_letter_code
_entity_poly.pdbx_strand_id
1 'polypeptide(L)'
;MQRTSTPRSTAHRALSLGMLVRRAFTLSALLAFTLCLTSPLGAGASPSTQASGTATIAPSLLPDRLGAMGSLRLTVNFGEGPSSGAPLPVRRAVLRFPAGLGIEIPHLRSCSIARLRSRGPSGCSAESELGTGHALAEAMAGSQLITENISLWLFLGPFHNLEPTFEILARGLTPFDEQVVLTGTVVPDHPPYGEDLVLSVPPIPTVPLEPDASMASMSLTVGTNKSPHPNQANTVVVPPSCPAGGFPFAAEITYSNGSSGNAFAHATCPGR
;
A
#
# COMPACT_ATOMS: atom_id res chain seq x y z
N MET A 1 20.08 3.99 -56.45
CA MET A 1 18.91 3.49 -57.20
C MET A 1 17.78 3.34 -56.17
N GLN A 2 16.89 4.30 -56.18
CA GLN A 2 15.45 4.20 -56.49
C GLN A 2 14.69 3.34 -55.45
N ARG A 3 13.60 3.74 -54.83
CA ARG A 3 12.54 4.80 -54.92
C ARG A 3 11.71 4.73 -53.64
N THR A 4 11.49 5.81 -52.98
CA THR A 4 10.21 6.54 -52.80
C THR A 4 8.93 5.72 -52.81
N SER A 5 8.12 5.83 -51.73
CA SER A 5 6.72 6.27 -51.83
C SER A 5 6.05 6.42 -50.44
N THR A 6 5.72 7.66 -50.14
CA THR A 6 4.59 8.04 -49.28
C THR A 6 3.27 8.01 -50.10
N PRO A 7 2.11 7.85 -49.50
CA PRO A 7 1.08 8.87 -49.60
C PRO A 7 0.43 9.15 -48.23
N ARG A 8 0.25 10.36 -47.81
CA ARG A 8 -0.72 11.45 -48.05
C ARG A 8 -2.20 11.09 -47.91
N SER A 9 -2.83 11.92 -47.04
CA SER A 9 -4.22 12.45 -47.14
C SER A 9 -5.30 11.55 -46.54
N THR A 10 -6.23 12.02 -45.74
CA THR A 10 -7.15 13.17 -45.94
C THR A 10 -7.86 13.53 -44.63
N ALA A 11 -8.02 14.81 -44.45
CA ALA A 11 -8.90 15.42 -43.46
C ALA A 11 -10.39 15.27 -43.88
N HIS A 12 -11.27 15.05 -42.94
CA HIS A 12 -12.66 15.41 -43.08
C HIS A 12 -13.13 16.23 -41.87
N ARG A 13 -13.35 17.54 -42.18
CA ARG A 13 -14.20 18.44 -41.43
C ARG A 13 -15.66 18.06 -41.71
N ALA A 14 -16.49 18.07 -40.71
CA ALA A 14 -17.90 18.31 -40.85
C ALA A 14 -18.39 19.20 -39.71
N LEU A 15 -18.79 20.41 -40.10
CA LEU A 15 -19.61 21.34 -39.34
C LEU A 15 -21.10 20.95 -39.50
N SER A 16 -21.91 21.20 -38.50
CA SER A 16 -23.25 21.77 -38.60
C SER A 16 -23.81 21.95 -37.20
N LEU A 17 -24.06 23.17 -36.77
CA LEU A 17 -25.30 23.98 -36.94
C LEU A 17 -26.49 23.33 -36.19
N GLY A 18 -26.84 23.77 -34.98
CA GLY A 18 -27.77 24.84 -34.78
C GLY A 18 -29.17 24.32 -34.52
N MET A 19 -29.72 24.57 -33.35
CA MET A 19 -31.10 25.06 -33.28
C MET A 19 -31.48 25.49 -31.85
N LEU A 20 -31.58 26.80 -31.71
CA LEU A 20 -32.35 27.47 -30.66
C LEU A 20 -33.84 27.21 -30.88
N VAL A 21 -34.56 26.82 -29.84
CA VAL A 21 -35.99 27.07 -29.75
C VAL A 21 -36.30 27.63 -28.37
N ARG A 22 -36.51 28.98 -28.38
CA ARG A 22 -37.28 29.68 -27.36
C ARG A 22 -38.75 29.41 -27.62
N ARG A 23 -39.53 29.17 -26.58
CA ARG A 23 -40.91 29.69 -26.47
C ARG A 23 -41.36 29.71 -25.02
N ALA A 24 -41.81 30.87 -24.67
CA ALA A 24 -42.45 31.29 -23.45
C ALA A 24 -43.98 31.00 -23.47
N PHE A 25 -44.65 31.41 -22.40
CA PHE A 25 -46.08 31.48 -22.09
C PHE A 25 -46.59 30.29 -21.26
N THR A 26 -47.37 30.44 -20.20
CA THR A 26 -48.22 31.53 -19.66
C THR A 26 -48.56 31.24 -18.20
N LEU A 27 -48.87 32.29 -17.45
CA LEU A 27 -49.57 32.31 -16.16
C LEU A 27 -50.93 31.59 -16.22
N SER A 28 -51.33 30.90 -15.14
CA SER A 28 -52.67 31.05 -14.58
C SER A 28 -52.88 30.17 -13.31
N ALA A 29 -53.45 30.84 -12.35
CA ALA A 29 -54.49 30.46 -11.42
C ALA A 29 -54.13 29.82 -10.07
N LEU A 30 -54.31 30.63 -9.04
CA LEU A 30 -54.55 30.34 -7.64
C LEU A 30 -55.60 29.23 -7.46
N LEU A 31 -55.31 28.21 -6.66
CA LEU A 31 -56.30 27.54 -5.83
C LEU A 31 -55.67 27.16 -4.51
N ALA A 32 -56.09 27.82 -3.46
CA ALA A 32 -55.74 27.49 -2.08
C ALA A 32 -56.33 26.14 -1.71
N PHE A 33 -55.49 25.16 -1.45
CA PHE A 33 -55.87 23.92 -0.79
C PHE A 33 -55.00 23.73 0.44
N THR A 34 -55.54 24.13 1.58
CA THR A 34 -54.97 23.84 2.90
C THR A 34 -55.08 22.33 3.14
N LEU A 35 -54.03 21.61 2.81
CA LEU A 35 -53.86 20.22 3.23
C LEU A 35 -52.90 20.20 4.42
N CYS A 36 -53.39 19.80 5.60
CA CYS A 36 -52.58 19.44 6.73
C CYS A 36 -51.56 18.35 6.33
N LEU A 37 -50.32 18.72 6.09
CA LEU A 37 -49.21 17.80 5.99
C LEU A 37 -48.81 17.35 7.40
N THR A 38 -49.33 16.21 7.82
CA THR A 38 -48.67 15.39 8.84
C THR A 38 -47.34 14.92 8.22
N SER A 39 -46.25 15.60 8.56
CA SER A 39 -44.91 15.16 8.22
C SER A 39 -44.67 13.79 8.87
N PRO A 40 -44.36 12.73 8.10
CA PRO A 40 -43.84 11.55 8.72
C PRO A 40 -42.52 11.93 9.38
N LEU A 41 -42.39 11.67 10.68
CA LEU A 41 -41.09 11.67 11.35
C LEU A 41 -40.16 10.76 10.56
N GLY A 42 -39.28 11.38 9.77
CA GLY A 42 -38.19 10.68 9.13
C GLY A 42 -37.40 10.01 10.22
N ALA A 43 -37.44 8.68 10.26
CA ALA A 43 -36.49 7.90 11.02
C ALA A 43 -35.10 8.29 10.48
N GLY A 44 -34.40 9.17 11.18
CA GLY A 44 -33.04 9.52 10.93
C GLY A 44 -32.26 8.22 11.01
N ALA A 45 -31.80 7.71 9.87
CA ALA A 45 -30.83 6.65 9.85
C ALA A 45 -29.63 7.14 10.65
N SER A 46 -29.45 6.59 11.85
CA SER A 46 -28.24 6.82 12.62
C SER A 46 -27.06 6.45 11.68
N PRO A 47 -26.06 7.32 11.54
CA PRO A 47 -24.86 6.94 10.78
C PRO A 47 -24.33 5.66 11.43
N SER A 48 -24.32 4.58 10.68
CA SER A 48 -23.66 3.36 11.11
C SER A 48 -22.19 3.71 11.31
N THR A 49 -21.74 3.75 12.56
CA THR A 49 -20.34 3.93 12.89
C THR A 49 -19.60 2.74 12.31
N GLN A 50 -19.01 2.92 11.13
CA GLN A 50 -18.14 1.91 10.55
C GLN A 50 -16.98 1.70 11.54
N ALA A 51 -16.82 0.46 11.96
CA ALA A 51 -15.72 0.11 12.83
C ALA A 51 -14.40 0.35 12.10
N SER A 52 -13.53 1.16 12.70
CA SER A 52 -12.21 1.45 12.20
C SER A 52 -11.23 0.37 12.66
N GLY A 53 -10.40 -0.11 11.73
CA GLY A 53 -9.24 -0.92 12.08
C GLY A 53 -8.21 -0.09 12.84
N THR A 54 -7.44 -0.74 13.68
CA THR A 54 -6.31 -0.13 14.39
C THR A 54 -5.00 -0.77 13.94
N ALA A 55 -3.91 -0.01 13.97
CA ALA A 55 -2.58 -0.51 13.69
C ALA A 55 -1.55 0.20 14.57
N THR A 56 -0.45 -0.48 14.85
CA THR A 56 0.74 0.09 15.48
C THR A 56 1.95 -0.22 14.63
N ILE A 57 2.95 0.69 14.62
CA ILE A 57 4.22 0.50 13.93
C ILE A 57 5.37 0.61 14.92
N ALA A 58 6.42 -0.17 14.72
CA ALA A 58 7.64 -0.13 15.51
C ALA A 58 8.87 -0.21 14.59
N PRO A 59 9.42 0.96 14.17
CA PRO A 59 10.62 1.03 13.37
C PRO A 59 11.88 0.90 14.25
N SER A 60 12.94 0.29 13.71
CA SER A 60 14.28 0.32 14.31
C SER A 60 15.36 0.35 13.22
N LEU A 61 16.39 1.16 13.45
CA LEU A 61 17.53 1.33 12.54
C LEU A 61 18.79 0.68 13.14
N LEU A 62 19.56 -0.01 12.31
CA LEU A 62 20.84 -0.65 12.63
C LEU A 62 21.82 -0.42 11.45
N PRO A 63 23.09 -0.05 11.66
CA PRO A 63 23.71 0.20 12.93
C PRO A 63 23.27 1.53 13.53
N ASP A 64 23.63 1.68 14.79
CA ASP A 64 23.39 2.86 15.61
C ASP A 64 24.36 4.01 15.25
N ARG A 65 24.38 4.47 13.99
CA ARG A 65 25.26 5.54 13.51
C ARG A 65 24.65 6.37 12.38
N LEU A 66 24.60 7.68 12.57
CA LEU A 66 24.11 8.64 11.57
C LEU A 66 24.95 8.64 10.29
N GLY A 67 24.31 8.80 9.13
CA GLY A 67 24.95 8.84 7.83
C GLY A 67 25.59 7.52 7.40
N ALA A 68 25.38 6.44 8.13
CA ALA A 68 25.95 5.13 7.79
C ALA A 68 24.99 4.30 6.93
N MET A 69 25.58 3.33 6.23
CA MET A 69 24.81 2.24 5.63
C MET A 69 24.34 1.27 6.72
N GLY A 70 23.09 0.90 6.69
CA GLY A 70 22.48 0.09 7.73
C GLY A 70 21.31 -0.76 7.23
N SER A 71 20.47 -1.16 8.18
CA SER A 71 19.22 -1.86 7.94
C SER A 71 18.08 -1.18 8.69
N LEU A 72 16.88 -1.31 8.15
CA LEU A 72 15.62 -0.91 8.78
C LEU A 72 14.82 -2.17 9.09
N ARG A 73 14.42 -2.34 10.34
CA ARG A 73 13.37 -3.27 10.72
C ARG A 73 12.10 -2.49 10.98
N LEU A 74 11.01 -2.91 10.33
CA LEU A 74 9.69 -2.37 10.54
C LEU A 74 8.76 -3.49 11.00
N THR A 75 8.18 -3.33 12.18
CA THR A 75 7.14 -4.22 12.69
C THR A 75 5.82 -3.48 12.68
N VAL A 76 4.77 -4.14 12.18
CA VAL A 76 3.40 -3.63 12.16
C VAL A 76 2.51 -4.66 12.85
N ASN A 77 1.65 -4.21 13.76
CA ASN A 77 0.61 -5.05 14.35
C ASN A 77 -0.74 -4.43 14.07
N PHE A 78 -1.69 -5.26 13.70
CA PHE A 78 -3.07 -4.87 13.41
C PHE A 78 -3.97 -5.34 14.55
N GLY A 79 -4.84 -4.46 15.01
CA GLY A 79 -5.80 -4.79 16.06
C GLY A 79 -6.96 -5.60 15.53
N GLU A 80 -7.61 -6.32 16.46
CA GLU A 80 -8.78 -7.13 16.15
C GLU A 80 -9.92 -6.29 15.51
N GLY A 81 -10.60 -6.90 14.58
CA GLY A 81 -11.78 -6.34 13.95
C GLY A 81 -12.99 -6.46 14.88
N PRO A 82 -14.03 -5.65 14.66
CA PRO A 82 -15.16 -5.51 15.58
C PRO A 82 -16.07 -6.73 15.66
N SER A 83 -15.99 -7.64 14.71
CA SER A 83 -17.03 -8.70 14.56
C SER A 83 -16.51 -10.13 14.57
N SER A 84 -15.20 -10.36 14.37
CA SER A 84 -14.68 -11.71 14.12
C SER A 84 -13.47 -12.12 14.97
N GLY A 85 -12.91 -11.22 15.75
CA GLY A 85 -11.63 -11.46 16.41
C GLY A 85 -10.42 -11.35 15.47
N ALA A 86 -10.59 -11.55 14.15
CA ALA A 86 -9.56 -11.27 13.15
C ALA A 86 -9.51 -9.77 12.81
N PRO A 87 -8.34 -9.21 12.46
CA PRO A 87 -8.22 -7.85 11.97
C PRO A 87 -9.04 -7.61 10.69
N LEU A 88 -9.28 -6.35 10.35
CA LEU A 88 -9.87 -6.04 9.05
C LEU A 88 -8.84 -6.26 7.93
N PRO A 89 -9.23 -6.87 6.79
CA PRO A 89 -8.34 -7.01 5.65
C PRO A 89 -7.86 -5.65 5.12
N VAL A 90 -6.55 -5.51 4.92
CA VAL A 90 -5.93 -4.29 4.38
C VAL A 90 -6.10 -4.27 2.86
N ARG A 91 -6.40 -3.09 2.30
CA ARG A 91 -6.46 -2.84 0.85
C ARG A 91 -5.35 -1.93 0.36
N ARG A 92 -4.95 -1.00 1.20
CA ARG A 92 -3.89 -0.05 0.87
C ARG A 92 -3.13 0.31 2.13
N ALA A 93 -1.83 0.46 2.02
CA ALA A 93 -1.00 1.05 3.05
C ALA A 93 -0.10 2.13 2.45
N VAL A 94 0.08 3.22 3.15
CA VAL A 94 1.07 4.25 2.87
C VAL A 94 2.00 4.30 4.06
N LEU A 95 3.27 3.96 3.84
CA LEU A 95 4.31 4.01 4.86
C LEU A 95 5.17 5.25 4.60
N ARG A 96 5.23 6.16 5.55
CA ARG A 96 6.00 7.40 5.47
C ARG A 96 7.32 7.26 6.21
N PHE A 97 8.39 7.62 5.53
CA PHE A 97 9.75 7.50 6.03
C PHE A 97 10.37 8.86 6.32
N PRO A 98 11.25 8.95 7.33
CA PRO A 98 11.91 10.22 7.68
C PRO A 98 12.73 10.74 6.52
N ALA A 99 12.80 12.07 6.39
CA ALA A 99 13.62 12.72 5.37
C ALA A 99 15.09 12.29 5.47
N GLY A 100 15.67 11.93 4.32
CA GLY A 100 17.05 11.45 4.21
C GLY A 100 17.27 9.97 4.52
N LEU A 101 16.22 9.22 4.89
CA LEU A 101 16.27 7.75 4.85
C LEU A 101 16.15 7.31 3.39
N GLY A 102 16.98 6.40 2.93
CA GLY A 102 16.96 5.93 1.55
C GLY A 102 17.52 4.52 1.40
N ILE A 103 17.56 4.05 0.14
CA ILE A 103 18.16 2.78 -0.24
C ILE A 103 19.24 3.05 -1.28
N GLU A 104 20.43 2.49 -1.06
CA GLU A 104 21.54 2.54 -2.03
C GLU A 104 21.26 1.58 -3.18
N ILE A 105 20.89 2.11 -4.36
CA ILE A 105 20.42 1.33 -5.51
C ILE A 105 21.51 0.96 -6.53
N PRO A 106 22.63 1.69 -6.71
CA PRO A 106 23.50 1.58 -7.90
C PRO A 106 23.99 0.20 -8.26
N HIS A 107 24.07 -0.73 -7.32
CA HIS A 107 24.56 -2.11 -7.53
C HIS A 107 23.45 -3.16 -7.52
N LEU A 108 22.19 -2.74 -7.37
CA LEU A 108 21.05 -3.63 -7.27
C LEU A 108 20.50 -3.96 -8.66
N ARG A 109 19.93 -5.15 -8.79
CA ARG A 109 19.18 -5.58 -9.96
C ARG A 109 17.69 -5.54 -9.67
N SER A 110 16.88 -5.28 -10.68
CA SER A 110 15.43 -5.37 -10.53
C SER A 110 14.92 -6.78 -10.77
N CYS A 111 13.86 -7.15 -10.04
CA CYS A 111 13.12 -8.37 -10.24
C CYS A 111 11.69 -8.06 -10.70
N SER A 112 11.21 -8.75 -11.73
CA SER A 112 9.85 -8.54 -12.23
C SER A 112 8.83 -9.40 -11.47
N ILE A 113 7.61 -8.88 -11.32
CA ILE A 113 6.47 -9.59 -10.74
C ILE A 113 6.25 -10.94 -11.42
N ALA A 114 6.37 -11.00 -12.76
CA ALA A 114 6.16 -12.24 -13.51
C ALA A 114 7.13 -13.34 -13.09
N ARG A 115 8.39 -13.00 -12.80
CA ARG A 115 9.38 -13.96 -12.29
C ARG A 115 9.07 -14.40 -10.87
N LEU A 116 8.70 -13.46 -9.99
CA LEU A 116 8.32 -13.79 -8.62
C LEU A 116 7.10 -14.71 -8.59
N ARG A 117 6.06 -14.42 -9.37
CA ARG A 117 4.86 -15.25 -9.44
C ARG A 117 5.12 -16.65 -9.99
N SER A 118 6.00 -16.78 -10.99
CA SER A 118 6.23 -18.07 -11.65
C SER A 118 7.27 -18.95 -10.97
N ARG A 119 8.24 -18.36 -10.25
CA ARG A 119 9.40 -19.11 -9.70
C ARG A 119 9.65 -18.84 -8.22
N GLY A 120 8.83 -18.00 -7.58
CA GLY A 120 9.05 -17.59 -6.20
C GLY A 120 10.36 -16.80 -6.03
N PRO A 121 10.92 -16.78 -4.81
CA PRO A 121 12.13 -16.00 -4.50
C PRO A 121 13.33 -16.38 -5.36
N SER A 122 13.48 -17.68 -5.69
CA SER A 122 14.58 -18.18 -6.51
C SER A 122 14.53 -17.74 -7.98
N GLY A 123 13.42 -17.15 -8.43
CA GLY A 123 13.27 -16.57 -9.76
C GLY A 123 14.06 -15.28 -9.97
N CYS A 124 14.51 -14.66 -8.90
CA CYS A 124 15.22 -13.39 -8.91
C CYS A 124 16.68 -13.55 -8.46
N SER A 125 17.55 -12.63 -8.90
CA SER A 125 18.94 -12.65 -8.44
C SER A 125 19.00 -12.21 -6.97
N ALA A 126 19.96 -12.73 -6.23
CA ALA A 126 20.22 -12.29 -4.87
C ALA A 126 20.49 -10.78 -4.76
N GLU A 127 21.04 -10.17 -5.81
CA GLU A 127 21.31 -8.73 -5.91
C GLU A 127 20.04 -7.88 -6.03
N SER A 128 18.87 -8.50 -6.26
CA SER A 128 17.57 -7.79 -6.25
C SER A 128 16.85 -7.89 -4.91
N GLU A 129 17.26 -8.81 -4.03
CA GLU A 129 16.66 -8.98 -2.71
C GLU A 129 17.16 -7.89 -1.76
N LEU A 130 16.22 -7.13 -1.23
CA LEU A 130 16.47 -6.02 -0.32
C LEU A 130 16.25 -6.40 1.15
N GLY A 131 15.48 -7.44 1.39
CA GLY A 131 15.16 -7.83 2.76
C GLY A 131 14.23 -9.04 2.85
N THR A 132 14.10 -9.51 4.08
CA THR A 132 13.24 -10.64 4.42
C THR A 132 12.46 -10.36 5.69
N GLY A 133 11.40 -11.14 5.89
CA GLY A 133 10.57 -11.01 7.07
C GLY A 133 9.59 -12.15 7.23
N HIS A 134 8.65 -11.91 8.12
CA HIS A 134 7.54 -12.81 8.38
C HIS A 134 6.29 -12.01 8.72
N ALA A 135 5.15 -12.63 8.53
CA ALA A 135 3.86 -12.11 8.95
C ALA A 135 3.00 -13.23 9.54
N LEU A 136 2.01 -12.85 10.30
CA LEU A 136 0.94 -13.71 10.75
C LEU A 136 -0.35 -13.26 10.03
N ALA A 137 -0.92 -14.15 9.25
CA ALA A 137 -2.22 -13.96 8.63
C ALA A 137 -3.30 -14.69 9.41
N GLU A 138 -4.49 -14.17 9.38
CA GLU A 138 -5.69 -14.73 10.03
C GLU A 138 -6.84 -14.77 9.05
N ALA A 139 -7.58 -15.87 9.09
CA ALA A 139 -8.76 -16.10 8.27
C ALA A 139 -9.85 -16.79 9.08
N MET A 140 -11.10 -16.45 8.78
CA MET A 140 -12.26 -17.17 9.36
C MET A 140 -12.62 -18.36 8.48
N ALA A 141 -12.89 -19.50 9.11
CA ALA A 141 -13.53 -20.65 8.48
C ALA A 141 -14.75 -21.05 9.32
N GLY A 142 -15.89 -20.51 8.96
CA GLY A 142 -17.08 -20.53 9.80
C GLY A 142 -16.87 -19.77 11.09
N SER A 143 -16.96 -20.43 12.24
CA SER A 143 -16.71 -19.82 13.56
C SER A 143 -15.26 -19.99 14.06
N GLN A 144 -14.40 -20.62 13.27
CA GLN A 144 -13.02 -20.93 13.67
C GLN A 144 -12.05 -19.91 13.06
N LEU A 145 -11.22 -19.30 13.92
CA LEU A 145 -10.09 -18.49 13.50
C LEU A 145 -8.91 -19.41 13.15
N ILE A 146 -8.44 -19.28 11.91
CA ILE A 146 -7.25 -20.00 11.42
C ILE A 146 -6.12 -18.99 11.29
N THR A 147 -4.96 -19.34 11.83
CA THR A 147 -3.75 -18.52 11.74
C THR A 147 -2.72 -19.20 10.85
N GLU A 148 -2.00 -18.38 10.06
CA GLU A 148 -0.97 -18.86 9.15
C GLU A 148 0.29 -18.00 9.23
N ASN A 149 1.45 -18.69 9.30
CA ASN A 149 2.75 -18.05 9.23
C ASN A 149 3.15 -17.80 7.78
N ILE A 150 3.41 -16.54 7.47
CA ILE A 150 3.78 -16.07 6.14
C ILE A 150 5.26 -15.68 6.12
N SER A 151 6.01 -16.22 5.17
CA SER A 151 7.35 -15.75 4.84
C SER A 151 7.28 -14.58 3.88
N LEU A 152 8.12 -13.56 4.11
CA LEU A 152 8.17 -12.35 3.30
C LEU A 152 9.55 -12.16 2.68
N TRP A 153 9.59 -11.76 1.43
CA TRP A 153 10.79 -11.32 0.72
C TRP A 153 10.51 -9.99 0.04
N LEU A 154 11.42 -9.05 0.19
CA LEU A 154 11.38 -7.75 -0.45
C LEU A 154 12.42 -7.70 -1.56
N PHE A 155 12.01 -7.31 -2.76
CA PHE A 155 12.86 -7.15 -3.92
C PHE A 155 12.77 -5.74 -4.50
N LEU A 156 13.85 -5.27 -5.11
CA LEU A 156 13.80 -4.11 -5.99
C LEU A 156 13.04 -4.50 -7.26
N GLY A 157 11.94 -3.82 -7.52
CA GLY A 157 11.14 -3.97 -8.73
C GLY A 157 11.69 -3.17 -9.92
N PRO A 158 11.04 -3.23 -11.08
CA PRO A 158 11.34 -2.35 -12.20
C PRO A 158 11.09 -0.89 -11.85
N PHE A 159 11.90 0.01 -12.41
CA PHE A 159 11.65 1.45 -12.25
C PHE A 159 10.41 1.86 -13.03
N HIS A 160 9.59 2.70 -12.41
CA HIS A 160 8.43 3.33 -13.03
C HIS A 160 8.62 4.85 -13.00
N ASN A 161 8.66 5.50 -14.16
CA ASN A 161 8.91 6.95 -14.27
C ASN A 161 10.17 7.43 -13.51
N LEU A 162 11.23 6.66 -13.55
CA LEU A 162 12.50 6.88 -12.82
C LEU A 162 12.43 6.65 -11.31
N GLU A 163 11.27 6.36 -10.75
CA GLU A 163 11.12 6.01 -9.35
C GLU A 163 11.26 4.49 -9.15
N PRO A 164 11.93 4.03 -8.08
CA PRO A 164 12.03 2.62 -7.77
C PRO A 164 10.67 2.05 -7.36
N THR A 165 10.40 0.82 -7.77
CA THR A 165 9.31 0.03 -7.20
C THR A 165 9.85 -1.07 -6.32
N PHE A 166 9.04 -1.53 -5.39
CA PHE A 166 9.36 -2.62 -4.49
C PHE A 166 8.34 -3.74 -4.67
N GLU A 167 8.84 -4.96 -4.81
CA GLU A 167 8.01 -6.15 -4.92
C GLU A 167 8.12 -6.96 -3.63
N ILE A 168 7.00 -7.14 -2.94
CA ILE A 168 6.93 -7.97 -1.75
C ILE A 168 6.27 -9.28 -2.11
N LEU A 169 7.02 -10.37 -2.00
CA LEU A 169 6.49 -11.70 -2.10
C LEU A 169 6.12 -12.18 -0.71
N ALA A 170 4.85 -12.52 -0.52
CA ALA A 170 4.32 -13.15 0.68
C ALA A 170 3.94 -14.61 0.35
N ARG A 171 4.39 -15.57 1.14
CA ARG A 171 4.08 -16.98 0.93
C ARG A 171 3.73 -17.66 2.25
N GLY A 172 2.53 -18.23 2.29
CA GLY A 172 2.07 -19.20 3.28
C GLY A 172 2.28 -20.63 2.78
N LEU A 173 2.35 -21.56 3.69
CA LEU A 173 2.50 -22.99 3.36
C LEU A 173 1.50 -23.86 4.11
N THR A 174 1.02 -23.42 5.25
CA THR A 174 0.16 -24.21 6.13
C THR A 174 -0.73 -23.30 6.94
N PRO A 175 -2.06 -23.42 6.88
CA PRO A 175 -2.80 -24.49 6.20
C PRO A 175 -3.03 -24.28 4.70
N PHE A 176 -2.69 -23.10 4.15
CA PHE A 176 -2.92 -22.77 2.74
C PHE A 176 -1.59 -22.51 2.02
N ASP A 177 -1.33 -23.22 0.91
CA ASP A 177 -0.18 -22.89 0.03
C ASP A 177 -0.57 -21.75 -0.90
N GLU A 178 -0.48 -20.52 -0.35
CA GLU A 178 -0.83 -19.30 -1.05
C GLU A 178 0.39 -18.41 -1.26
N GLN A 179 0.47 -17.81 -2.44
CA GLN A 179 1.51 -16.89 -2.81
C GLN A 179 0.94 -15.59 -3.38
N VAL A 180 1.26 -14.48 -2.75
CA VAL A 180 0.83 -13.14 -3.14
C VAL A 180 2.03 -12.28 -3.43
N VAL A 181 2.00 -11.51 -4.51
CA VAL A 181 3.01 -10.48 -4.81
C VAL A 181 2.34 -9.12 -4.77
N LEU A 182 2.86 -8.26 -3.90
CA LEU A 182 2.45 -6.87 -3.71
C LEU A 182 3.46 -5.96 -4.38
N THR A 183 2.99 -4.92 -5.04
CA THR A 183 3.86 -3.86 -5.56
C THR A 183 3.73 -2.62 -4.72
N GLY A 184 4.87 -2.08 -4.30
CA GLY A 184 5.01 -0.78 -3.68
C GLY A 184 5.63 0.23 -4.64
N THR A 185 5.07 1.43 -4.68
CA THR A 185 5.63 2.57 -5.41
C THR A 185 6.12 3.61 -4.43
N VAL A 186 7.32 4.14 -4.67
CA VAL A 186 7.86 5.25 -3.89
C VAL A 186 7.38 6.55 -4.49
N VAL A 187 6.95 7.48 -3.65
CA VAL A 187 6.56 8.82 -4.05
C VAL A 187 7.17 9.84 -3.08
N PRO A 188 7.63 11.00 -3.55
CA PRO A 188 8.13 12.05 -2.66
C PRO A 188 7.07 12.54 -1.68
N ASP A 189 7.48 12.85 -0.45
CA ASP A 189 6.64 13.48 0.57
C ASP A 189 7.30 14.74 1.14
N HIS A 190 6.58 15.47 1.99
CA HIS A 190 7.01 16.72 2.60
C HIS A 190 7.57 16.50 4.00
N PRO A 191 8.51 17.38 4.46
CA PRO A 191 9.02 17.29 5.82
C PRO A 191 7.89 17.19 6.88
N PRO A 192 8.08 16.41 7.93
CA PRO A 192 9.33 15.75 8.36
C PRO A 192 9.65 14.43 7.65
N TYR A 193 8.81 14.00 6.73
CA TYR A 193 9.01 12.82 5.89
C TYR A 193 9.75 13.20 4.60
N GLY A 194 10.30 12.24 3.89
CA GLY A 194 10.96 12.45 2.61
C GLY A 194 10.33 11.64 1.49
N GLU A 195 9.88 10.45 1.82
CA GLU A 195 9.31 9.50 0.86
C GLU A 195 8.19 8.69 1.50
N ASP A 196 7.19 8.37 0.68
CA ASP A 196 6.10 7.46 0.96
C ASP A 196 6.25 6.19 0.15
N LEU A 197 6.09 5.03 0.78
CA LEU A 197 5.88 3.77 0.11
C LEU A 197 4.39 3.46 0.06
N VAL A 198 3.82 3.50 -1.12
CA VAL A 198 2.41 3.22 -1.37
C VAL A 198 2.26 1.76 -1.80
N LEU A 199 1.60 0.97 -0.98
CA LEU A 199 1.33 -0.46 -1.21
C LEU A 199 -0.15 -0.66 -1.55
N SER A 200 -0.42 -1.43 -2.60
CA SER A 200 -1.75 -1.94 -2.92
C SER A 200 -1.83 -3.41 -2.57
N VAL A 201 -2.79 -3.77 -1.73
CA VAL A 201 -2.98 -5.15 -1.26
C VAL A 201 -4.20 -5.74 -1.97
N PRO A 202 -4.02 -6.75 -2.83
CA PRO A 202 -5.15 -7.43 -3.46
C PRO A 202 -5.99 -8.18 -2.41
N PRO A 203 -7.26 -8.46 -2.70
CA PRO A 203 -8.03 -9.40 -1.91
C PRO A 203 -7.33 -10.75 -1.82
N ILE A 204 -7.33 -11.36 -0.64
CA ILE A 204 -6.79 -12.71 -0.43
C ILE A 204 -7.97 -13.59 -0.03
N PRO A 205 -8.64 -14.20 -1.03
CA PRO A 205 -9.84 -14.99 -0.78
C PRO A 205 -9.50 -16.22 0.06
N THR A 206 -10.39 -16.56 0.97
CA THR A 206 -10.30 -17.75 1.82
C THR A 206 -11.26 -18.83 1.29
N VAL A 207 -12.28 -19.18 2.06
CA VAL A 207 -13.34 -20.08 1.63
C VAL A 207 -14.53 -19.28 1.09
N PRO A 208 -15.37 -19.85 0.20
CA PRO A 208 -16.54 -19.17 -0.33
C PRO A 208 -17.44 -18.61 0.79
N LEU A 209 -17.87 -17.35 0.64
CA LEU A 209 -18.74 -16.61 1.56
C LEU A 209 -18.08 -16.12 2.86
N GLU A 210 -16.83 -16.44 3.09
CA GLU A 210 -16.07 -15.90 4.22
C GLU A 210 -15.29 -14.62 3.84
N PRO A 211 -14.95 -13.78 4.82
CA PRO A 211 -14.09 -12.62 4.57
C PRO A 211 -12.72 -13.01 4.01
N ASP A 212 -12.11 -12.10 3.28
CA ASP A 212 -10.72 -12.22 2.87
C ASP A 212 -9.79 -12.39 4.08
N ALA A 213 -8.67 -13.08 3.89
CA ALA A 213 -7.63 -13.17 4.93
C ALA A 213 -7.11 -11.79 5.30
N SER A 214 -6.82 -11.63 6.57
CA SER A 214 -6.28 -10.42 7.18
C SER A 214 -4.89 -10.64 7.73
N MET A 215 -4.13 -9.58 7.88
CA MET A 215 -2.82 -9.59 8.51
C MET A 215 -2.96 -9.19 9.97
N ALA A 216 -2.51 -10.06 10.89
CA ALA A 216 -2.47 -9.75 12.32
C ALA A 216 -1.16 -9.05 12.70
N SER A 217 -0.05 -9.45 12.11
CA SER A 217 1.24 -8.80 12.32
C SER A 217 2.18 -9.01 11.13
N MET A 218 3.16 -8.12 11.00
CA MET A 218 4.22 -8.20 10.02
C MET A 218 5.52 -7.67 10.63
N SER A 219 6.64 -8.33 10.34
CA SER A 219 7.99 -7.83 10.63
C SER A 219 8.86 -8.03 9.40
N LEU A 220 9.38 -6.93 8.86
CA LEU A 220 10.25 -6.91 7.69
C LEU A 220 11.57 -6.23 8.04
N THR A 221 12.68 -6.83 7.66
CA THR A 221 14.02 -6.23 7.78
C THR A 221 14.56 -5.97 6.39
N VAL A 222 14.89 -4.71 6.12
CA VAL A 222 15.46 -4.22 4.85
C VAL A 222 16.92 -3.88 5.07
N GLY A 223 17.79 -4.29 4.15
CA GLY A 223 19.23 -4.15 4.31
C GLY A 223 19.75 -5.10 5.39
N THR A 224 20.09 -6.33 5.05
CA THR A 224 20.53 -7.32 6.06
C THR A 224 22.02 -7.59 5.94
N ASN A 225 22.71 -7.70 7.10
CA ASN A 225 24.12 -8.06 7.20
C ASN A 225 24.41 -9.54 6.87
N LYS A 226 23.42 -10.30 6.42
CA LYS A 226 23.54 -11.75 6.21
C LYS A 226 23.75 -12.16 4.76
N SER A 227 23.84 -11.22 3.84
CA SER A 227 24.15 -11.58 2.46
C SER A 227 25.56 -12.20 2.38
N PRO A 228 25.72 -13.35 1.69
CA PRO A 228 27.04 -13.90 1.39
C PRO A 228 27.87 -12.96 0.47
N HIS A 229 27.24 -11.92 -0.05
CA HIS A 229 27.89 -10.91 -0.87
C HIS A 229 28.10 -9.64 -0.07
N PRO A 230 29.36 -9.23 0.23
CA PRO A 230 29.64 -8.04 1.05
C PRO A 230 29.04 -6.74 0.52
N ASN A 231 28.66 -6.71 -0.76
CA ASN A 231 28.06 -5.55 -1.42
C ASN A 231 26.53 -5.43 -1.21
N GLN A 232 25.89 -6.41 -0.58
CA GLN A 232 24.45 -6.40 -0.29
C GLN A 232 24.15 -6.18 1.19
N ALA A 233 25.16 -6.21 2.03
CA ALA A 233 25.03 -5.88 3.42
C ALA A 233 24.83 -4.38 3.57
N ASN A 234 23.78 -3.99 4.29
CA ASN A 234 23.53 -2.59 4.63
C ASN A 234 23.20 -1.69 3.43
N THR A 235 22.05 -1.91 2.82
CA THR A 235 21.58 -1.07 1.70
C THR A 235 20.76 0.16 2.15
N VAL A 236 20.38 0.24 3.42
CA VAL A 236 19.61 1.38 3.94
C VAL A 236 20.57 2.50 4.35
N VAL A 237 20.38 3.68 3.81
CA VAL A 237 21.11 4.91 4.20
C VAL A 237 20.39 5.54 5.38
N VAL A 238 21.05 5.57 6.54
CA VAL A 238 20.53 6.26 7.73
C VAL A 238 20.70 7.77 7.57
N PRO A 239 19.71 8.62 7.91
CA PRO A 239 19.85 10.06 7.78
C PRO A 239 21.08 10.61 8.53
N PRO A 240 21.77 11.63 7.99
CA PRO A 240 23.01 12.17 8.59
C PRO A 240 22.78 13.03 9.83
N SER A 241 21.54 13.43 10.08
CA SER A 241 21.14 14.23 11.24
C SER A 241 19.92 13.66 11.92
N CYS A 242 19.88 13.75 13.24
CA CYS A 242 18.79 13.26 14.05
C CYS A 242 17.83 14.41 14.42
N PRO A 243 16.55 14.32 14.09
CA PRO A 243 15.54 15.27 14.56
C PRO A 243 15.32 15.17 16.07
N ALA A 244 14.84 16.27 16.68
CA ALA A 244 14.38 16.21 18.06
C ALA A 244 13.26 15.19 18.21
N GLY A 245 13.42 14.23 19.12
CA GLY A 245 12.46 13.15 19.35
C GLY A 245 12.66 11.88 18.51
N GLY A 246 13.71 11.83 17.67
CA GLY A 246 14.01 10.65 16.83
C GLY A 246 13.48 10.76 15.41
N PHE A 247 13.70 9.72 14.63
CA PHE A 247 13.24 9.63 13.24
C PHE A 247 11.75 9.32 13.18
N PRO A 248 10.91 10.21 12.60
CA PRO A 248 9.46 9.99 12.53
C PRO A 248 9.11 8.98 11.46
N PHE A 249 8.23 8.07 11.78
CA PHE A 249 7.57 7.14 10.88
C PHE A 249 6.06 7.25 11.02
N ALA A 250 5.34 7.07 9.93
CA ALA A 250 3.88 6.99 9.95
C ALA A 250 3.38 5.90 9.02
N ALA A 251 2.18 5.40 9.30
CA ALA A 251 1.44 4.54 8.40
C ALA A 251 0.00 5.01 8.32
N GLU A 252 -0.53 5.07 7.11
CA GLU A 252 -1.95 5.24 6.83
C GLU A 252 -2.45 3.97 6.15
N ILE A 253 -3.46 3.33 6.74
CA ILE A 253 -3.96 2.04 6.31
C ILE A 253 -5.43 2.16 5.95
N THR A 254 -5.78 1.73 4.74
CA THR A 254 -7.17 1.62 4.29
C THR A 254 -7.58 0.16 4.30
N TYR A 255 -8.70 -0.11 4.95
CA TYR A 255 -9.25 -1.46 5.12
C TYR A 255 -10.32 -1.79 4.07
N SER A 256 -10.68 -3.07 3.99
CA SER A 256 -11.66 -3.58 3.01
C SER A 256 -13.06 -2.99 3.16
N ASN A 257 -13.43 -2.55 4.35
CA ASN A 257 -14.70 -1.88 4.63
C ASN A 257 -14.69 -0.38 4.31
N GLY A 258 -13.59 0.16 3.77
CA GLY A 258 -13.42 1.59 3.46
C GLY A 258 -13.01 2.46 4.65
N SER A 259 -12.89 1.92 5.86
CA SER A 259 -12.35 2.67 6.99
C SER A 259 -10.84 2.86 6.85
N SER A 260 -10.28 3.84 7.57
CA SER A 260 -8.84 4.09 7.63
C SER A 260 -8.35 4.12 9.07
N GLY A 261 -7.10 3.72 9.26
CA GLY A 261 -6.35 3.83 10.51
C GLY A 261 -5.00 4.50 10.28
N ASN A 262 -4.52 5.24 11.29
CA ASN A 262 -3.20 5.86 11.28
C ASN A 262 -2.37 5.33 12.44
N ALA A 263 -1.07 5.14 12.19
CA ALA A 263 -0.09 4.78 13.20
C ALA A 263 1.11 5.70 13.08
N PHE A 264 1.70 6.08 14.22
CA PHE A 264 2.86 6.96 14.31
C PHE A 264 3.87 6.36 15.28
N ALA A 265 5.14 6.44 14.94
CA ALA A 265 6.23 6.03 15.82
C ALA A 265 7.49 6.84 15.51
N HIS A 266 8.46 6.76 16.42
CA HIS A 266 9.79 7.32 16.22
C HIS A 266 10.82 6.20 16.44
N ALA A 267 11.74 6.03 15.48
CA ALA A 267 12.94 5.28 15.76
C ALA A 267 13.91 6.14 16.57
N THR A 268 14.49 5.56 17.60
CA THR A 268 15.53 6.25 18.38
C THR A 268 16.72 6.59 17.50
N CYS A 269 17.28 7.75 17.69
CA CYS A 269 18.51 8.07 16.99
C CYS A 269 19.67 7.26 17.52
N PRO A 270 20.62 6.92 16.62
CA PRO A 270 21.89 6.35 17.01
C PRO A 270 22.58 7.17 18.10
N GLY A 271 23.20 6.52 19.06
CA GLY A 271 24.04 7.16 20.07
C GLY A 271 25.16 7.97 19.39
N ARG A 272 25.51 9.12 19.97
CA ARG A 272 26.65 9.93 19.50
C ARG A 272 27.97 9.33 19.91
#